data_146208970f242bb41bb8c59407360cce
#
_entry.id   146208970f242bb41bb8c59407360cce
#
_cell.length_a   1.000
_cell.length_b   1.000
_cell.length_c   1.000
_cell.angle_alpha   90.00
_cell.angle_beta   90.00
_cell.angle_gamma   90.00
#
_symmetry.space_group_name_H-M   'P 1'
#
loop_
_entity.id
_entity.type
_entity.pdbx_description
1 polymer ?
#
loop_
_entity_poly.entity_id
_entity_poly.type
_entity_poly.pdbx_seq_one_letter_code
_entity_poly.pdbx_strand_id
1 'polypeptide(L)'
;MPRRRASHSEPMGLSSAMNEAFAYPFSGTQQNNAPPRRGPIEGPNGRRLIRRVTWRSSTYKMMACLWVLGVFYIVWLIRDIFYLPFTPSQKGPIHPGSQTDLLAHYVGRRECGISSLSLYHTPSTSDGRASSRAYCSTRSALLSAMSNGGRHGFDAAYSSQDCAYQWYSSSEVCDILQRFDGIVFVGDDALADAYAGFNILLREDLATGSLRDWEMDKDFSQRCRCESQFTQAACLPLRITSSNEVYAQSGNPAVRSPYSCPSRVSHAFLPTDGSPASKNVHDHFRRLTRKVADRSKPVPVILSLSLSTSYSLPAAQKSMDEWLSMSKTTKQNTPFLWIGPTAPGLQKDSEDNIHASSWQYSQDTIQEARARGMDALGLYNITLQADSWDGKHYGEQVALVQAMMIINWLSTL
;
A
#
# COMPACT_ATOMS: atom_id res chain seq x y z
N MET A 1 -46.85 -35.69 19.26
CA MET A 1 -48.27 -35.29 19.17
C MET A 1 -48.36 -33.77 19.23
N PRO A 2 -49.27 -33.19 18.51
CA PRO A 2 -49.03 -32.14 17.55
C PRO A 2 -49.71 -30.81 17.88
N ARG A 3 -49.37 -29.75 17.11
CA ARG A 3 -50.26 -28.75 16.46
C ARG A 3 -49.45 -27.54 16.03
N ARG A 4 -49.16 -27.47 14.77
CA ARG A 4 -49.82 -26.69 13.69
C ARG A 4 -50.61 -25.45 14.15
N ARG A 5 -50.21 -24.30 13.70
CA ARG A 5 -51.07 -23.33 13.00
C ARG A 5 -50.27 -22.47 12.05
N ALA A 6 -50.61 -22.61 10.81
CA ALA A 6 -50.35 -21.68 9.72
C ALA A 6 -51.32 -20.50 9.83
N SER A 7 -50.93 -19.33 9.43
CA SER A 7 -51.81 -18.33 8.86
C SER A 7 -51.12 -17.60 7.77
N HIS A 8 -51.71 -17.76 6.61
CA HIS A 8 -51.56 -16.96 5.40
C HIS A 8 -51.80 -15.48 5.68
N SER A 9 -51.13 -14.63 4.99
CA SER A 9 -51.74 -13.53 4.29
C SER A 9 -50.78 -13.02 3.20
N GLU A 10 -51.28 -13.21 2.00
CA GLU A 10 -50.78 -12.70 0.73
C GLU A 10 -51.11 -11.19 0.55
N PRO A 11 -50.80 -10.64 -0.60
CA PRO A 11 -49.95 -9.47 -0.78
C PRO A 11 -50.79 -8.25 -1.19
N MET A 12 -50.30 -7.10 -1.00
CA MET A 12 -50.77 -5.92 -1.76
C MET A 12 -49.60 -5.30 -2.49
N GLY A 13 -49.71 -5.37 -3.79
CA GLY A 13 -48.99 -4.57 -4.72
C GLY A 13 -49.42 -3.12 -4.68
N LEU A 14 -48.51 -2.29 -4.94
CA LEU A 14 -48.63 -0.92 -5.46
C LEU A 14 -47.29 -0.65 -6.16
N SER A 15 -47.32 -0.79 -7.45
CA SER A 15 -47.59 0.21 -8.46
C SER A 15 -46.57 1.34 -8.40
N SER A 16 -45.65 1.26 -9.38
CA SER A 16 -45.59 2.23 -10.45
C SER A 16 -45.66 3.67 -9.98
N ALA A 17 -44.54 4.31 -10.05
CA ALA A 17 -44.41 5.70 -10.60
C ALA A 17 -43.01 6.19 -10.20
N MET A 18 -42.19 6.37 -11.20
CA MET A 18 -41.56 7.62 -11.51
C MET A 18 -40.56 7.42 -12.64
N ASN A 19 -41.12 7.27 -13.84
CA ASN A 19 -40.44 7.72 -15.04
C ASN A 19 -40.78 9.23 -15.17
N GLU A 20 -40.02 10.08 -14.58
CA GLU A 20 -39.97 11.46 -15.00
C GLU A 20 -39.09 11.57 -16.24
N ALA A 21 -39.80 11.52 -17.37
CA ALA A 21 -39.25 11.93 -18.64
C ALA A 21 -38.90 13.44 -18.57
N PHE A 22 -37.66 13.77 -18.84
CA PHE A 22 -37.22 15.11 -19.15
C PHE A 22 -38.00 15.59 -20.40
N ALA A 23 -39.05 16.34 -20.22
CA ALA A 23 -39.78 17.00 -21.29
C ALA A 23 -38.96 18.21 -21.77
N TYR A 24 -38.54 18.19 -23.02
CA TYR A 24 -37.99 19.36 -23.70
C TYR A 24 -39.03 20.46 -23.81
N PRO A 25 -38.71 21.73 -23.57
CA PRO A 25 -39.68 22.86 -23.49
C PRO A 25 -40.09 23.41 -24.86
N PHE A 26 -40.27 22.62 -25.90
CA PHE A 26 -40.66 23.06 -27.25
C PHE A 26 -41.74 22.18 -27.91
N SER A 27 -42.71 21.69 -27.19
CA SER A 27 -43.93 21.15 -27.81
C SER A 27 -45.07 22.15 -27.67
N GLY A 28 -45.02 23.15 -28.54
CA GLY A 28 -46.18 24.05 -28.74
C GLY A 28 -47.31 23.27 -29.42
N THR A 29 -48.46 23.20 -28.76
CA THR A 29 -49.74 22.79 -29.30
C THR A 29 -50.09 23.55 -30.58
N GLN A 30 -50.06 22.86 -31.70
CA GLN A 30 -50.45 23.41 -32.99
C GLN A 30 -51.95 23.20 -33.16
N GLN A 31 -52.66 24.29 -32.95
CA GLN A 31 -54.08 24.42 -33.33
C GLN A 31 -54.18 24.49 -34.85
N ASN A 32 -55.03 23.60 -35.42
CA ASN A 32 -55.31 23.50 -36.84
C ASN A 32 -55.92 24.79 -37.39
N ASN A 33 -55.13 25.58 -38.10
CA ASN A 33 -55.60 26.51 -39.11
C ASN A 33 -54.62 26.47 -40.27
N ALA A 34 -54.94 25.71 -41.29
CA ALA A 34 -54.13 25.57 -42.49
C ALA A 34 -54.31 26.84 -43.35
N PRO A 35 -53.25 27.60 -43.64
CA PRO A 35 -53.27 28.55 -44.71
C PRO A 35 -53.06 27.83 -46.06
N PRO A 36 -53.57 28.37 -47.16
CA PRO A 36 -53.57 27.71 -48.47
C PRO A 36 -52.15 27.46 -48.97
N ARG A 37 -51.89 26.24 -49.42
CA ARG A 37 -50.66 25.84 -50.08
C ARG A 37 -50.39 26.73 -51.32
N ARG A 38 -49.43 27.63 -51.22
CA ARG A 38 -48.83 28.28 -52.37
C ARG A 38 -48.00 27.20 -53.09
N GLY A 39 -48.45 26.85 -54.31
CA GLY A 39 -47.72 25.99 -55.20
C GLY A 39 -46.33 26.54 -55.58
N PRO A 40 -45.43 25.74 -56.12
CA PRO A 40 -44.12 26.21 -56.51
C PRO A 40 -44.27 27.34 -57.58
N ILE A 41 -43.53 28.42 -57.36
CA ILE A 41 -43.48 29.54 -58.28
C ILE A 41 -42.76 29.07 -59.54
N GLU A 42 -43.50 28.81 -60.60
CA GLU A 42 -42.93 28.51 -61.93
C GLU A 42 -42.61 29.83 -62.64
N GLY A 43 -41.37 29.97 -63.04
CA GLY A 43 -40.94 31.09 -63.89
C GLY A 43 -41.53 30.98 -65.29
N PRO A 44 -41.53 32.05 -66.10
CA PRO A 44 -42.18 32.13 -67.41
C PRO A 44 -41.70 31.14 -68.46
N ASN A 45 -40.70 30.26 -68.15
CA ASN A 45 -40.19 29.21 -69.06
C ASN A 45 -40.26 27.80 -68.44
N GLY A 46 -41.16 27.50 -67.50
CA GLY A 46 -41.45 26.17 -66.98
C GLY A 46 -40.25 25.49 -66.21
N ARG A 47 -39.21 26.22 -65.89
CA ARG A 47 -38.05 25.67 -65.15
C ARG A 47 -38.21 25.97 -63.64
N ARG A 48 -38.16 24.90 -62.83
CA ARG A 48 -38.17 25.03 -61.36
C ARG A 48 -36.95 25.85 -60.91
N LEU A 49 -37.17 26.98 -60.28
CA LEU A 49 -36.13 27.80 -59.68
C LEU A 49 -35.62 27.09 -58.42
N ILE A 50 -34.54 26.34 -58.54
CA ILE A 50 -33.82 25.83 -57.39
C ILE A 50 -33.12 27.02 -56.73
N ARG A 51 -33.63 27.47 -55.58
CA ARG A 51 -32.99 28.52 -54.80
C ARG A 51 -31.62 28.04 -54.36
N ARG A 52 -30.55 28.40 -55.09
CA ARG A 52 -29.18 28.24 -54.64
C ARG A 52 -29.01 29.11 -53.39
N VAL A 53 -28.92 28.46 -52.23
CA VAL A 53 -28.48 29.13 -50.98
C VAL A 53 -27.04 29.56 -51.21
N THR A 54 -26.82 30.80 -51.55
CA THR A 54 -25.47 31.34 -51.71
C THR A 54 -24.91 31.59 -50.30
N TRP A 55 -23.92 30.79 -49.95
CA TRP A 55 -23.14 30.89 -48.72
C TRP A 55 -22.27 32.17 -48.73
N ARG A 56 -22.84 33.32 -48.84
CA ARG A 56 -22.14 34.62 -48.93
C ARG A 56 -22.26 35.50 -47.71
N SER A 57 -22.77 34.99 -46.60
CA SER A 57 -22.82 35.80 -45.38
C SER A 57 -21.52 35.58 -44.60
N SER A 58 -20.78 36.66 -44.36
CA SER A 58 -19.56 36.71 -43.58
C SER A 58 -19.77 36.11 -42.17
N THR A 59 -20.98 36.20 -41.64
CA THR A 59 -21.40 35.67 -40.35
C THR A 59 -21.35 34.15 -40.28
N TYR A 60 -21.71 33.42 -41.33
CA TYR A 60 -21.59 31.95 -41.36
C TYR A 60 -20.13 31.49 -41.38
N LYS A 61 -19.26 32.24 -42.05
CA LYS A 61 -17.81 31.91 -42.04
C LYS A 61 -17.19 32.15 -40.65
N MET A 62 -17.55 33.22 -39.98
CA MET A 62 -17.14 33.50 -38.60
C MET A 62 -17.64 32.44 -37.62
N MET A 63 -18.90 32.04 -37.71
CA MET A 63 -19.49 30.99 -36.89
C MET A 63 -18.77 29.62 -37.11
N ALA A 64 -18.50 29.28 -38.38
CA ALA A 64 -17.76 28.06 -38.69
C ALA A 64 -16.31 28.08 -38.15
N CYS A 65 -15.63 29.22 -38.26
CA CYS A 65 -14.29 29.37 -37.66
C CYS A 65 -14.30 29.25 -36.14
N LEU A 66 -15.26 29.88 -35.47
CA LEU A 66 -15.40 29.77 -34.01
C LEU A 66 -15.72 28.34 -33.57
N TRP A 67 -16.54 27.63 -34.34
CA TRP A 67 -16.84 26.23 -34.06
C TRP A 67 -15.62 25.33 -34.20
N VAL A 68 -14.86 25.53 -35.26
CA VAL A 68 -13.58 24.78 -35.46
C VAL A 68 -12.59 25.10 -34.36
N LEU A 69 -12.40 26.34 -33.98
CA LEU A 69 -11.53 26.73 -32.86
C LEU A 69 -12.01 26.14 -31.53
N GLY A 70 -13.34 26.11 -31.29
CA GLY A 70 -13.92 25.47 -30.11
C GLY A 70 -13.65 23.98 -30.05
N VAL A 71 -13.78 23.27 -31.16
CA VAL A 71 -13.44 21.83 -31.27
C VAL A 71 -11.95 21.61 -31.03
N PHE A 72 -11.08 22.43 -31.63
CA PHE A 72 -9.62 22.33 -31.38
C PHE A 72 -9.27 22.60 -29.92
N TYR A 73 -9.91 23.55 -29.28
CA TYR A 73 -9.72 23.86 -27.85
C TYR A 73 -10.17 22.69 -26.97
N ILE A 74 -11.33 22.09 -27.27
CA ILE A 74 -11.82 20.90 -26.54
C ILE A 74 -10.87 19.72 -26.75
N VAL A 75 -10.42 19.47 -27.97
CA VAL A 75 -9.44 18.40 -28.25
C VAL A 75 -8.11 18.64 -27.52
N TRP A 76 -7.68 19.91 -27.44
CA TRP A 76 -6.48 20.28 -26.72
C TRP A 76 -6.62 20.05 -25.20
N LEU A 77 -7.77 20.44 -24.60
CA LEU A 77 -8.08 20.17 -23.18
C LEU A 77 -8.18 18.65 -22.89
N ILE A 78 -8.86 17.91 -23.78
CA ILE A 78 -8.97 16.44 -23.65
C ILE A 78 -7.60 15.79 -23.78
N ARG A 79 -6.75 16.30 -24.67
CA ARG A 79 -5.37 15.82 -24.82
C ARG A 79 -4.60 15.91 -23.50
N ASP A 80 -4.67 17.04 -22.79
CA ASP A 80 -3.97 17.20 -21.52
C ASP A 80 -4.54 16.29 -20.42
N ILE A 81 -5.85 16.02 -20.42
CA ILE A 81 -6.50 15.06 -19.51
C ILE A 81 -6.08 13.63 -19.81
N PHE A 82 -5.92 13.25 -21.07
CA PHE A 82 -5.46 11.89 -21.46
C PHE A 82 -3.94 11.69 -21.33
N TYR A 83 -3.14 12.76 -21.37
CA TYR A 83 -1.69 12.66 -21.22
C TYR A 83 -1.24 12.69 -19.75
N LEU A 84 -2.06 13.18 -18.81
CA LEU A 84 -1.72 13.21 -17.39
C LEU A 84 -1.56 11.84 -16.73
N PRO A 85 -2.34 10.76 -17.04
CA PRO A 85 -2.14 9.46 -16.42
C PRO A 85 -1.29 8.47 -17.22
N PHE A 86 -0.92 8.77 -18.49
CA PHE A 86 -0.29 7.80 -19.39
C PHE A 86 1.05 8.22 -19.98
N THR A 87 1.70 9.22 -19.41
CA THR A 87 3.11 9.40 -19.76
C THR A 87 3.89 8.23 -19.17
N PRO A 88 4.38 7.28 -20.00
CA PRO A 88 5.46 6.43 -19.55
C PRO A 88 6.56 7.40 -19.13
N SER A 89 7.02 7.29 -17.89
CA SER A 89 8.12 8.08 -17.35
C SER A 89 9.21 8.14 -18.40
N GLN A 90 9.24 9.22 -19.17
CA GLN A 90 10.34 9.45 -20.12
C GLN A 90 11.58 9.57 -19.25
N LYS A 91 12.50 8.64 -19.45
CA LYS A 91 13.86 8.76 -18.97
C LYS A 91 14.41 10.08 -19.52
N GLY A 92 14.31 11.15 -18.71
CA GLY A 92 15.11 12.33 -18.92
C GLY A 92 16.58 11.92 -18.93
N PRO A 93 17.45 12.67 -19.62
CA PRO A 93 18.88 12.41 -19.60
C PRO A 93 19.34 12.40 -18.14
N ILE A 94 20.08 11.35 -17.77
CA ILE A 94 20.66 11.17 -16.44
C ILE A 94 21.58 12.37 -16.20
N HIS A 95 21.11 13.35 -15.43
CA HIS A 95 21.99 14.40 -14.95
C HIS A 95 22.96 13.79 -13.93
N PRO A 96 24.25 14.08 -13.99
CA PRO A 96 25.21 13.70 -12.95
C PRO A 96 24.82 14.42 -11.65
N GLY A 97 24.19 13.69 -10.73
CA GLY A 97 23.52 14.15 -9.51
C GLY A 97 22.18 13.48 -9.26
N SER A 98 21.68 12.71 -10.21
CA SER A 98 20.47 11.90 -10.10
C SER A 98 20.66 10.81 -9.04
N GLN A 99 19.80 10.84 -8.02
CA GLN A 99 19.74 9.80 -6.98
C GLN A 99 19.57 8.43 -7.65
N THR A 100 20.48 7.52 -7.35
CA THR A 100 20.47 6.17 -7.90
C THR A 100 19.33 5.39 -7.26
N ASP A 101 18.43 4.84 -8.07
CA ASP A 101 17.37 3.95 -7.57
C ASP A 101 18.03 2.67 -7.01
N LEU A 102 17.96 2.49 -5.70
CA LEU A 102 18.56 1.36 -4.99
C LEU A 102 17.87 0.04 -5.28
N LEU A 103 16.65 0.07 -5.83
CA LEU A 103 15.95 -1.14 -6.28
C LEU A 103 16.17 -1.44 -7.78
N ALA A 104 17.06 -0.71 -8.46
CA ALA A 104 17.26 -0.84 -9.90
C ALA A 104 17.69 -2.25 -10.36
N HIS A 105 18.39 -2.98 -9.50
CA HIS A 105 18.89 -4.34 -9.77
C HIS A 105 17.96 -5.45 -9.31
N TYR A 106 16.89 -5.14 -8.58
CA TYR A 106 15.94 -6.14 -8.06
C TYR A 106 15.22 -6.88 -9.19
N VAL A 107 15.06 -8.19 -9.00
CA VAL A 107 14.23 -9.02 -9.87
C VAL A 107 12.80 -8.50 -9.87
N GLY A 108 12.16 -8.48 -11.04
CA GLY A 108 10.78 -7.99 -11.17
C GLY A 108 10.59 -6.47 -11.14
N ARG A 109 11.65 -5.66 -10.96
CA ARG A 109 11.52 -4.20 -10.88
C ARG A 109 10.69 -3.57 -11.98
N ARG A 110 10.93 -3.96 -13.24
CA ARG A 110 10.20 -3.41 -14.39
C ARG A 110 8.75 -3.86 -14.42
N GLU A 111 8.49 -5.06 -13.98
CA GLU A 111 7.17 -5.69 -13.95
C GLU A 111 6.32 -5.12 -12.83
N CYS A 112 6.87 -5.02 -11.63
CA CYS A 112 6.16 -4.50 -10.46
C CYS A 112 6.08 -2.97 -10.43
N GLY A 113 6.89 -2.27 -11.22
CA GLY A 113 6.82 -0.80 -11.34
C GLY A 113 7.31 -0.02 -10.12
N ILE A 114 7.98 -0.69 -9.17
CA ILE A 114 8.43 -0.10 -7.91
C ILE A 114 9.88 0.38 -8.01
N SER A 115 10.15 1.56 -7.45
CA SER A 115 11.50 2.10 -7.29
C SER A 115 11.68 2.68 -5.90
N SER A 116 12.92 2.76 -5.41
CA SER A 116 13.20 3.39 -4.12
C SER A 116 12.74 4.85 -4.08
N LEU A 117 12.75 5.53 -5.22
CA LEU A 117 12.32 6.93 -5.34
C LEU A 117 10.81 7.11 -5.21
N SER A 118 10.01 6.07 -5.53
CA SER A 118 8.57 6.09 -5.32
C SER A 118 8.16 5.73 -3.88
N LEU A 119 9.08 5.15 -3.11
CA LEU A 119 8.83 4.72 -1.74
C LEU A 119 9.30 5.74 -0.70
N TYR A 120 10.37 6.47 -1.02
CA TYR A 120 11.10 7.30 -0.07
C TYR A 120 11.62 8.58 -0.74
N HIS A 121 11.42 9.71 -0.06
CA HIS A 121 12.06 10.98 -0.44
C HIS A 121 13.39 11.12 0.24
N THR A 122 14.45 11.01 -0.54
CA THR A 122 15.80 11.33 -0.04
C THR A 122 15.92 12.81 0.25
N PRO A 123 16.57 13.18 1.36
CA PRO A 123 16.91 14.58 1.61
C PRO A 123 17.82 15.09 0.48
N SER A 124 17.31 15.99 -0.36
CA SER A 124 18.13 16.54 -1.45
C SER A 124 19.18 17.50 -0.91
N THR A 125 20.45 17.20 -1.19
CA THR A 125 21.60 18.05 -0.82
C THR A 125 21.94 19.12 -1.87
N SER A 126 21.20 19.14 -3.01
CA SER A 126 21.70 19.82 -4.23
C SER A 126 21.09 21.18 -4.59
N ASP A 127 19.97 21.56 -4.02
CA ASP A 127 19.37 22.84 -4.38
C ASP A 127 19.47 23.81 -3.22
N GLY A 128 20.40 24.75 -3.29
CA GLY A 128 20.72 25.80 -2.32
C GLY A 128 19.59 26.61 -1.66
N ARG A 129 18.38 26.04 -1.60
CA ARG A 129 17.27 26.46 -0.76
C ARG A 129 17.18 25.53 0.45
N ALA A 130 17.51 26.10 1.58
CA ALA A 130 17.53 25.54 2.93
C ALA A 130 16.33 24.63 3.27
N SER A 131 16.43 23.35 3.00
CA SER A 131 15.62 22.31 3.66
C SER A 131 16.15 20.90 3.35
N SER A 132 17.45 20.65 3.32
CA SER A 132 17.95 19.28 3.42
C SER A 132 17.73 18.81 4.85
N ARG A 133 16.70 18.01 5.08
CA ARG A 133 16.51 17.37 6.39
C ARG A 133 17.74 16.51 6.68
N ALA A 134 18.43 16.81 7.77
CA ALA A 134 19.55 15.98 8.21
C ALA A 134 19.04 14.60 8.63
N TYR A 135 19.88 13.59 8.54
CA TYR A 135 19.55 12.27 9.10
C TYR A 135 19.40 12.34 10.61
N CYS A 136 18.53 11.51 11.16
CA CYS A 136 18.26 11.46 12.59
C CYS A 136 19.53 11.04 13.36
N SER A 137 19.88 11.78 14.39
CA SER A 137 21.10 11.53 15.17
C SER A 137 20.92 10.59 16.35
N THR A 138 19.69 10.40 16.82
CA THR A 138 19.37 9.53 17.96
C THR A 138 18.26 8.56 17.63
N ARG A 139 18.23 7.41 18.30
CA ARG A 139 17.18 6.39 18.15
C ARG A 139 15.80 6.95 18.41
N SER A 140 15.61 7.72 19.47
CA SER A 140 14.32 8.31 19.82
C SER A 140 13.83 9.31 18.77
N ALA A 141 14.73 10.17 18.25
CA ALA A 141 14.40 11.08 17.15
C ALA A 141 14.04 10.32 15.88
N LEU A 142 14.77 9.25 15.55
CA LEU A 142 14.51 8.40 14.39
C LEU A 142 13.12 7.74 14.48
N LEU A 143 12.79 7.12 15.60
CA LEU A 143 11.49 6.47 15.80
C LEU A 143 10.35 7.49 15.78
N SER A 144 10.56 8.66 16.39
CA SER A 144 9.59 9.76 16.35
C SER A 144 9.39 10.28 14.91
N ALA A 145 10.47 10.52 14.19
CA ALA A 145 10.43 11.01 12.82
C ALA A 145 9.72 10.04 11.86
N MET A 146 9.99 8.74 11.99
CA MET A 146 9.34 7.70 11.22
C MET A 146 7.86 7.52 11.58
N SER A 147 7.49 7.68 12.86
CA SER A 147 6.10 7.52 13.31
C SER A 147 5.21 8.71 12.94
N ASN A 148 5.76 9.93 12.92
CA ASN A 148 5.01 11.17 12.75
C ASN A 148 5.12 11.76 11.32
N GLY A 149 5.72 11.04 10.40
CA GLY A 149 5.81 11.42 9.00
C GLY A 149 4.45 11.40 8.28
N GLY A 150 4.49 11.54 6.98
CA GLY A 150 3.29 11.51 6.14
C GLY A 150 3.60 11.37 4.65
N ARG A 151 2.54 11.26 3.85
CA ARG A 151 2.60 11.26 2.38
C ARG A 151 2.10 12.60 1.86
N HIS A 152 2.70 13.10 0.81
CA HIS A 152 2.28 14.32 0.14
C HIS A 152 1.34 14.01 -1.03
N GLY A 153 0.32 13.22 -0.79
CA GLY A 153 -0.68 12.75 -1.74
C GLY A 153 -1.00 11.27 -1.56
N PHE A 154 -2.09 10.84 -2.17
CA PHE A 154 -2.51 9.43 -2.11
C PHE A 154 -1.45 8.56 -2.76
N ASP A 155 -1.04 7.54 -2.06
CA ASP A 155 0.00 6.56 -2.45
C ASP A 155 1.37 7.17 -2.85
N ALA A 156 1.61 8.43 -2.47
CA ALA A 156 2.90 9.09 -2.68
C ALA A 156 4.00 8.51 -1.77
N ALA A 157 5.26 8.78 -2.10
CA ALA A 157 6.40 8.37 -1.27
C ALA A 157 6.30 8.91 0.16
N TYR A 158 6.67 8.09 1.13
CA TYR A 158 6.62 8.46 2.54
C TYR A 158 7.77 9.39 2.93
N SER A 159 7.46 10.45 3.64
CA SER A 159 8.41 11.39 4.21
C SER A 159 8.35 11.36 5.73
N SER A 160 9.49 11.18 6.40
CA SER A 160 9.59 11.32 7.85
C SER A 160 9.42 12.78 8.28
N GLN A 161 9.07 13.01 9.56
CA GLN A 161 8.98 14.36 10.13
C GLN A 161 10.36 14.77 10.72
N ASP A 162 10.66 16.05 10.75
CA ASP A 162 11.82 16.69 11.37
C ASP A 162 13.18 16.24 10.85
N CYS A 163 13.54 14.97 10.97
CA CYS A 163 14.79 14.40 10.43
C CYS A 163 14.50 13.19 9.52
N ALA A 164 15.45 12.84 8.67
CA ALA A 164 15.30 11.76 7.71
C ALA A 164 15.78 10.41 8.27
N TYR A 165 15.05 9.32 7.95
CA TYR A 165 15.58 7.97 8.05
C TYR A 165 16.34 7.62 6.76
N GLN A 166 17.12 6.56 6.76
CA GLN A 166 17.94 6.19 5.62
C GLN A 166 17.28 5.03 4.83
N TRP A 167 17.34 5.12 3.51
CA TRP A 167 17.06 3.96 2.67
C TRP A 167 18.39 3.24 2.40
N TYR A 168 18.58 2.10 3.06
CA TYR A 168 19.81 1.34 2.96
C TYR A 168 19.86 0.51 1.68
N SER A 169 21.07 0.38 1.11
CA SER A 169 21.35 -0.62 0.07
C SER A 169 21.39 -2.03 0.67
N SER A 170 21.25 -3.06 -0.16
CA SER A 170 21.26 -4.45 0.31
C SER A 170 22.54 -4.81 1.05
N SER A 171 23.70 -4.30 0.63
CA SER A 171 24.98 -4.52 1.34
C SER A 171 24.97 -3.91 2.74
N GLU A 172 24.49 -2.67 2.87
CA GLU A 172 24.36 -2.00 4.18
C GLU A 172 23.37 -2.73 5.08
N VAL A 173 22.24 -3.22 4.51
CA VAL A 173 21.29 -4.05 5.24
C VAL A 173 21.98 -5.30 5.77
N CYS A 174 22.75 -6.02 4.94
CA CYS A 174 23.48 -7.20 5.37
C CYS A 174 24.46 -6.88 6.51
N ASP A 175 25.19 -5.76 6.45
CA ASP A 175 26.13 -5.33 7.50
C ASP A 175 25.41 -5.02 8.82
N ILE A 176 24.21 -4.43 8.75
CA ILE A 176 23.37 -4.20 9.94
C ILE A 176 22.95 -5.54 10.55
N LEU A 177 22.42 -6.45 9.73
CA LEU A 177 21.86 -7.72 10.20
C LEU A 177 22.91 -8.67 10.77
N GLN A 178 24.15 -8.62 10.27
CA GLN A 178 25.27 -9.42 10.81
C GLN A 178 25.62 -9.10 12.27
N ARG A 179 25.15 -7.99 12.83
CA ARG A 179 25.35 -7.63 14.24
C ARG A 179 24.51 -8.44 15.20
N PHE A 180 23.57 -9.27 14.70
CA PHE A 180 22.60 -10.02 15.47
C PHE A 180 22.79 -11.54 15.29
N ASP A 181 22.48 -12.33 16.32
CA ASP A 181 22.44 -13.79 16.23
C ASP A 181 21.12 -14.27 15.60
N GLY A 182 20.09 -13.44 15.62
CA GLY A 182 18.80 -13.69 15.01
C GLY A 182 17.89 -12.49 15.17
N ILE A 183 16.78 -12.49 14.45
CA ILE A 183 15.74 -11.44 14.51
C ILE A 183 14.38 -12.13 14.56
N VAL A 184 13.56 -11.79 15.54
CA VAL A 184 12.27 -12.45 15.74
C VAL A 184 11.14 -11.45 15.56
N PHE A 185 10.21 -11.76 14.68
CA PHE A 185 8.97 -11.03 14.48
C PHE A 185 7.85 -11.84 15.14
N VAL A 186 7.04 -11.20 15.98
CA VAL A 186 5.94 -11.84 16.69
C VAL A 186 4.69 -10.98 16.55
N GLY A 187 3.65 -11.50 15.94
CA GLY A 187 2.43 -10.69 15.76
C GLY A 187 1.41 -11.29 14.83
N ASP A 188 0.44 -10.43 14.50
CA ASP A 188 -0.67 -10.73 13.60
C ASP A 188 -0.34 -10.45 12.11
N ASP A 189 -1.34 -10.53 11.26
CA ASP A 189 -1.21 -10.40 9.80
C ASP A 189 -0.60 -9.05 9.37
N ALA A 190 -0.83 -7.97 10.14
CA ALA A 190 -0.23 -6.67 9.82
C ALA A 190 1.30 -6.70 9.91
N LEU A 191 1.85 -7.43 10.88
CA LEU A 191 3.29 -7.63 10.99
C LEU A 191 3.80 -8.66 9.97
N ALA A 192 2.97 -9.63 9.57
CA ALA A 192 3.30 -10.57 8.51
C ALA A 192 3.59 -9.87 7.18
N ASP A 193 2.86 -8.79 6.86
CA ASP A 193 3.12 -7.97 5.67
C ASP A 193 4.48 -7.26 5.74
N ALA A 194 4.83 -6.68 6.89
CA ALA A 194 6.13 -6.06 7.09
C ALA A 194 7.28 -7.10 6.99
N TYR A 195 7.06 -8.33 7.50
CA TYR A 195 8.01 -9.43 7.37
C TYR A 195 8.13 -9.94 5.93
N ALA A 196 7.04 -9.92 5.16
CA ALA A 196 7.07 -10.21 3.73
C ALA A 196 7.94 -9.18 2.98
N GLY A 197 7.75 -7.88 3.25
CA GLY A 197 8.59 -6.81 2.71
C GLY A 197 10.07 -6.96 3.11
N PHE A 198 10.35 -7.40 4.34
CA PHE A 198 11.70 -7.69 4.81
C PHE A 198 12.38 -8.81 3.98
N ASN A 199 11.65 -9.88 3.67
CA ASN A 199 12.17 -10.96 2.80
C ASN A 199 12.41 -10.47 1.37
N ILE A 200 11.53 -9.64 0.81
CA ILE A 200 11.71 -9.04 -0.52
C ILE A 200 13.02 -8.24 -0.58
N LEU A 201 13.29 -7.40 0.42
CA LEU A 201 14.52 -6.62 0.49
C LEU A 201 15.77 -7.50 0.58
N LEU A 202 15.74 -8.56 1.39
CA LEU A 202 16.88 -9.46 1.56
C LEU A 202 17.15 -10.39 0.37
N ARG A 203 16.12 -10.69 -0.42
CA ARG A 203 16.22 -11.53 -1.62
C ARG A 203 16.42 -10.74 -2.90
N GLU A 204 16.33 -9.40 -2.82
CA GLU A 204 16.39 -8.50 -3.98
C GLU A 204 15.40 -8.89 -5.09
N ASP A 205 14.21 -9.34 -4.69
CA ASP A 205 13.19 -9.86 -5.61
C ASP A 205 11.81 -9.28 -5.29
N LEU A 206 11.40 -8.26 -6.07
CA LEU A 206 10.07 -7.65 -6.00
C LEU A 206 9.00 -8.60 -6.56
N ALA A 207 9.37 -9.49 -7.47
CA ALA A 207 8.39 -10.34 -8.13
C ALA A 207 7.81 -11.40 -7.19
N THR A 208 8.65 -12.11 -6.44
CA THR A 208 8.25 -13.25 -5.60
C THR A 208 9.02 -13.37 -4.28
N GLY A 209 9.75 -12.33 -3.89
CA GLY A 209 10.72 -12.37 -2.80
C GLY A 209 10.14 -12.71 -1.43
N SER A 210 8.85 -12.52 -1.19
CA SER A 210 8.20 -12.93 0.06
C SER A 210 7.77 -14.40 0.09
N LEU A 211 7.82 -15.11 -1.04
CA LEU A 211 7.19 -16.42 -1.22
C LEU A 211 8.21 -17.56 -1.34
N ARG A 212 7.76 -18.74 -1.03
CA ARG A 212 8.45 -20.01 -1.29
C ARG A 212 8.30 -20.37 -2.77
N ASP A 213 9.03 -19.69 -3.63
CA ASP A 213 8.98 -19.82 -5.08
C ASP A 213 9.34 -21.23 -5.57
N TRP A 214 10.07 -22.01 -4.79
CA TRP A 214 10.39 -23.42 -5.04
C TRP A 214 9.20 -24.39 -4.86
N GLU A 215 8.13 -23.96 -4.21
CA GLU A 215 6.88 -24.72 -4.02
C GLU A 215 5.81 -24.36 -5.06
N MET A 216 6.08 -23.36 -5.91
CA MET A 216 5.10 -22.84 -6.88
C MET A 216 5.22 -23.54 -8.23
N ASP A 217 4.10 -23.97 -8.78
CA ASP A 217 3.98 -24.30 -10.18
C ASP A 217 4.03 -23.05 -11.08
N LYS A 218 3.98 -23.24 -12.39
CA LYS A 218 4.05 -22.13 -13.35
C LYS A 218 2.87 -21.16 -13.21
N ASP A 219 1.72 -21.66 -12.86
CA ASP A 219 0.46 -20.92 -12.77
C ASP A 219 0.46 -20.03 -11.52
N PHE A 220 0.80 -20.61 -10.36
CA PHE A 220 1.02 -19.84 -9.13
C PHE A 220 2.13 -18.82 -9.27
N SER A 221 3.22 -19.21 -9.93
CA SER A 221 4.34 -18.32 -10.19
C SER A 221 3.99 -17.08 -11.04
N GLN A 222 2.95 -17.17 -11.89
CA GLN A 222 2.45 -16.01 -12.63
C GLN A 222 1.43 -15.19 -11.83
N ARG A 223 0.54 -15.86 -11.08
CA ARG A 223 -0.52 -15.21 -10.32
C ARG A 223 -0.03 -14.50 -9.05
N CYS A 224 1.01 -15.03 -8.41
CA CYS A 224 1.52 -14.52 -7.13
C CYS A 224 2.74 -13.60 -7.32
N ARG A 225 2.70 -12.68 -8.27
CA ARG A 225 3.81 -11.74 -8.53
C ARG A 225 3.48 -10.33 -8.07
N CYS A 226 4.52 -9.59 -7.69
CA CYS A 226 4.41 -8.18 -7.30
C CYS A 226 3.34 -8.00 -6.21
N GLU A 227 2.47 -7.04 -6.36
CA GLU A 227 1.36 -6.75 -5.45
C GLU A 227 0.50 -7.98 -5.09
N SER A 228 0.40 -8.94 -6.01
CA SER A 228 -0.37 -10.18 -5.79
C SER A 228 0.17 -11.05 -4.65
N GLN A 229 1.45 -10.91 -4.25
CA GLN A 229 2.02 -11.55 -3.06
C GLN A 229 1.27 -11.16 -1.77
N PHE A 230 0.65 -9.97 -1.78
CA PHE A 230 -0.05 -9.38 -0.64
C PHE A 230 -1.57 -9.49 -0.77
N THR A 231 -2.10 -9.32 -1.97
CA THR A 231 -3.54 -9.17 -2.21
C THR A 231 -4.26 -10.47 -2.55
N GLN A 232 -3.54 -11.49 -3.02
CA GLN A 232 -4.16 -12.76 -3.40
C GLN A 232 -4.14 -13.76 -2.25
N ALA A 233 -5.31 -14.13 -1.74
CA ALA A 233 -5.46 -15.08 -0.64
C ALA A 233 -4.77 -16.44 -0.91
N ALA A 234 -4.72 -16.88 -2.17
CA ALA A 234 -4.05 -18.12 -2.58
C ALA A 234 -2.52 -18.06 -2.42
N CYS A 235 -1.91 -16.86 -2.37
CA CYS A 235 -0.49 -16.64 -2.25
C CYS A 235 -0.01 -16.56 -0.79
N LEU A 236 -0.88 -16.16 0.12
CA LEU A 236 -0.53 -15.97 1.55
C LEU A 236 0.04 -17.23 2.22
N PRO A 237 -0.50 -18.46 1.97
CA PRO A 237 0.05 -19.67 2.56
C PRO A 237 1.48 -20.02 2.09
N LEU A 238 1.92 -19.43 0.97
CA LEU A 238 3.26 -19.63 0.40
C LEU A 238 4.29 -18.66 0.96
N ARG A 239 3.91 -17.73 1.85
CA ARG A 239 4.85 -16.79 2.45
C ARG A 239 5.92 -17.50 3.26
N ILE A 240 7.14 -16.99 3.16
CA ILE A 240 8.27 -17.42 3.97
C ILE A 240 8.01 -17.02 5.41
N THR A 241 8.13 -17.95 6.35
CA THR A 241 7.98 -17.70 7.79
C THR A 241 9.32 -17.76 8.53
N SER A 242 10.35 -18.36 7.93
CA SER A 242 11.66 -18.45 8.52
C SER A 242 12.76 -18.43 7.46
N SER A 243 13.86 -17.74 7.75
CA SER A 243 15.05 -17.74 6.89
C SER A 243 15.59 -19.15 6.65
N ASN A 244 15.38 -20.08 7.57
CA ASN A 244 15.80 -21.47 7.40
C ASN A 244 15.13 -22.18 6.23
N GLU A 245 13.90 -21.77 5.86
CA GLU A 245 13.20 -22.33 4.69
C GLU A 245 14.00 -22.04 3.41
N VAL A 246 14.47 -20.80 3.25
CA VAL A 246 15.29 -20.39 2.09
C VAL A 246 16.67 -21.04 2.14
N TYR A 247 17.32 -21.04 3.31
CA TYR A 247 18.65 -21.66 3.45
C TYR A 247 18.65 -23.19 3.25
N ALA A 248 17.55 -23.85 3.59
CA ALA A 248 17.41 -25.29 3.33
C ALA A 248 17.37 -25.62 1.83
N GLN A 249 17.04 -24.64 1.00
CA GLN A 249 16.99 -24.76 -0.46
C GLN A 249 18.29 -24.32 -1.15
N SER A 250 19.36 -24.05 -0.39
CA SER A 250 20.64 -23.63 -0.98
C SER A 250 21.14 -24.68 -2.00
N GLY A 251 21.40 -24.25 -3.22
CA GLY A 251 21.78 -25.14 -4.33
C GLY A 251 20.61 -25.75 -5.10
N ASN A 252 19.37 -25.52 -4.70
CA ASN A 252 18.19 -25.93 -5.46
C ASN A 252 17.97 -24.94 -6.65
N PRO A 253 18.04 -25.41 -7.91
CA PRO A 253 17.85 -24.55 -9.07
C PRO A 253 16.42 -23.96 -9.20
N ALA A 254 15.46 -24.46 -8.42
CA ALA A 254 14.11 -23.93 -8.37
C ALA A 254 14.03 -22.62 -7.55
N VAL A 255 14.99 -22.34 -6.68
CA VAL A 255 15.07 -21.06 -5.96
C VAL A 255 15.56 -19.98 -6.91
N ARG A 256 14.69 -19.03 -7.24
CA ARG A 256 15.01 -17.94 -8.17
C ARG A 256 15.91 -16.88 -7.55
N SER A 257 15.65 -16.56 -6.29
CA SER A 257 16.35 -15.50 -5.57
C SER A 257 16.72 -15.97 -4.15
N PRO A 258 17.96 -16.43 -3.90
CA PRO A 258 18.46 -16.67 -2.55
C PRO A 258 18.62 -15.35 -1.80
N TYR A 259 18.90 -15.40 -0.50
CA TYR A 259 19.27 -14.18 0.23
C TYR A 259 20.59 -13.60 -0.31
N SER A 260 20.59 -12.26 -0.50
CA SER A 260 21.75 -11.52 -1.03
C SER A 260 22.90 -11.41 -0.03
N CYS A 261 22.62 -11.58 1.28
CA CYS A 261 23.62 -11.47 2.32
C CYS A 261 24.65 -12.62 2.25
N PRO A 262 25.96 -12.31 2.26
CA PRO A 262 27.03 -13.33 2.19
C PRO A 262 27.08 -14.21 3.45
N SER A 263 26.69 -13.67 4.61
CA SER A 263 26.57 -14.41 5.86
C SER A 263 25.14 -14.80 6.15
N ARG A 264 24.94 -15.93 6.82
CA ARG A 264 23.61 -16.33 7.26
C ARG A 264 23.07 -15.36 8.30
N VAL A 265 21.90 -14.79 8.02
CA VAL A 265 21.13 -14.01 8.97
C VAL A 265 19.90 -14.83 9.37
N SER A 266 19.82 -15.22 10.64
CA SER A 266 18.67 -15.97 11.15
C SER A 266 17.53 -15.01 11.45
N HIS A 267 16.36 -15.23 10.84
CA HIS A 267 15.15 -14.48 11.18
C HIS A 267 13.92 -15.37 11.02
N ALA A 268 12.87 -15.08 11.80
CA ALA A 268 11.60 -15.80 11.73
C ALA A 268 10.43 -14.93 12.12
N PHE A 269 9.27 -15.22 11.54
CA PHE A 269 7.97 -14.69 11.93
C PHE A 269 7.20 -15.75 12.73
N LEU A 270 6.73 -15.38 13.89
CA LEU A 270 5.92 -16.19 14.80
C LEU A 270 4.49 -15.60 14.81
N PRO A 271 3.54 -16.22 14.12
CA PRO A 271 2.18 -15.74 14.09
C PRO A 271 1.51 -15.87 15.46
N THR A 272 0.80 -14.84 15.90
CA THR A 272 0.00 -14.84 17.12
C THR A 272 -1.19 -13.91 16.98
N ASP A 273 -2.36 -14.43 17.36
CA ASP A 273 -3.63 -13.69 17.28
C ASP A 273 -4.07 -13.13 18.65
N GLY A 274 -3.25 -13.31 19.67
CA GLY A 274 -3.57 -12.86 21.03
C GLY A 274 -2.54 -13.26 22.09
N SER A 275 -2.90 -13.04 23.35
CA SER A 275 -2.11 -13.41 24.53
C SER A 275 -3.00 -14.17 25.51
N PRO A 276 -2.58 -15.36 26.01
CA PRO A 276 -1.28 -15.98 25.78
C PRO A 276 -1.15 -16.62 24.39
N ALA A 277 0.05 -16.56 23.82
CA ALA A 277 0.39 -17.26 22.61
C ALA A 277 0.39 -18.78 22.79
N SER A 278 0.31 -19.53 21.70
CA SER A 278 0.33 -21.00 21.77
C SER A 278 1.68 -21.54 22.29
N LYS A 279 1.65 -22.72 22.91
CA LYS A 279 2.86 -23.39 23.41
C LYS A 279 3.90 -23.57 22.31
N ASN A 280 3.49 -23.90 21.10
CA ASN A 280 4.41 -24.09 19.98
C ASN A 280 5.16 -22.81 19.62
N VAL A 281 4.48 -21.68 19.64
CA VAL A 281 5.06 -20.35 19.40
C VAL A 281 6.04 -20.00 20.51
N HIS A 282 5.69 -20.25 21.77
CA HIS A 282 6.59 -20.07 22.91
C HIS A 282 7.86 -20.92 22.80
N ASP A 283 7.72 -22.19 22.47
CA ASP A 283 8.87 -23.10 22.34
C ASP A 283 9.75 -22.71 21.13
N HIS A 284 9.14 -22.17 20.06
CA HIS A 284 9.90 -21.65 18.93
C HIS A 284 10.66 -20.37 19.31
N PHE A 285 10.01 -19.44 19.98
CA PHE A 285 10.65 -18.23 20.49
C PHE A 285 11.85 -18.56 21.38
N ARG A 286 11.68 -19.49 22.34
CA ARG A 286 12.79 -19.91 23.21
C ARG A 286 13.96 -20.51 22.44
N ARG A 287 13.70 -21.26 21.37
CA ARG A 287 14.78 -21.80 20.51
C ARG A 287 15.55 -20.70 19.79
N LEU A 288 14.83 -19.69 19.25
CA LEU A 288 15.42 -18.57 18.51
C LEU A 288 16.20 -17.62 19.43
N THR A 289 15.73 -17.40 20.66
CA THR A 289 16.35 -16.49 21.63
C THR A 289 17.26 -17.18 22.63
N ARG A 290 17.56 -18.48 22.46
CA ARG A 290 18.44 -19.21 23.36
C ARG A 290 19.88 -18.73 23.22
N LYS A 291 20.49 -18.33 24.33
CA LYS A 291 21.91 -18.02 24.39
C LYS A 291 22.74 -19.27 24.10
N VAL A 292 23.56 -19.23 23.05
CA VAL A 292 24.36 -20.38 22.60
C VAL A 292 25.80 -20.31 23.12
N ALA A 293 26.34 -19.11 23.31
CA ALA A 293 27.71 -18.87 23.74
C ALA A 293 27.81 -17.67 24.67
N ASP A 294 28.93 -17.52 25.39
CA ASP A 294 29.15 -16.40 26.31
C ASP A 294 29.27 -15.04 25.63
N ARG A 295 29.61 -15.01 24.35
CA ARG A 295 29.68 -13.81 23.51
C ARG A 295 28.58 -13.83 22.42
N SER A 296 27.36 -14.08 22.81
CA SER A 296 26.23 -14.01 21.87
C SER A 296 25.88 -12.58 21.54
N LYS A 297 25.58 -12.35 20.25
CA LYS A 297 25.06 -11.07 19.76
C LYS A 297 23.59 -10.90 20.19
N PRO A 298 23.06 -9.67 20.22
CA PRO A 298 21.65 -9.46 20.55
C PRO A 298 20.70 -10.22 19.59
N VAL A 299 19.49 -10.50 20.07
CA VAL A 299 18.38 -11.02 19.28
C VAL A 299 17.21 -10.03 19.37
N PRO A 300 17.12 -9.05 18.46
CA PRO A 300 16.00 -8.12 18.42
C PRO A 300 14.66 -8.83 18.23
N VAL A 301 13.63 -8.33 18.92
CA VAL A 301 12.27 -8.83 18.86
C VAL A 301 11.36 -7.69 18.40
N ILE A 302 10.69 -7.89 17.28
CA ILE A 302 9.69 -6.99 16.72
C ILE A 302 8.31 -7.54 17.10
N LEU A 303 7.51 -6.77 17.81
CA LEU A 303 6.24 -7.20 18.37
C LEU A 303 5.10 -6.30 17.89
N SER A 304 4.02 -6.91 17.40
CA SER A 304 2.78 -6.21 17.06
C SER A 304 1.57 -7.08 17.40
N LEU A 305 0.50 -6.44 17.81
CA LEU A 305 -0.79 -7.10 18.00
C LEU A 305 -1.88 -6.03 17.84
N SER A 306 -2.71 -6.13 16.81
CA SER A 306 -3.66 -5.07 16.48
C SER A 306 -4.99 -5.61 15.94
N LEU A 307 -5.01 -6.00 14.67
CA LEU A 307 -6.22 -6.41 13.96
C LEU A 307 -6.89 -7.65 14.57
N SER A 308 -6.09 -8.64 14.91
CA SER A 308 -6.57 -9.91 15.49
C SER A 308 -7.31 -9.72 16.82
N THR A 309 -6.99 -8.66 17.57
CA THR A 309 -7.61 -8.33 18.87
C THR A 309 -8.58 -7.17 18.80
N SER A 310 -8.95 -6.72 17.60
CA SER A 310 -9.85 -5.57 17.39
C SER A 310 -9.41 -4.33 18.21
N TYR A 311 -8.10 -4.03 18.17
CA TYR A 311 -7.49 -2.88 18.86
C TYR A 311 -7.68 -2.90 20.39
N SER A 312 -7.62 -4.07 21.01
CA SER A 312 -7.76 -4.22 22.47
C SER A 312 -6.47 -3.85 23.19
N LEU A 313 -6.44 -2.71 23.88
CA LEU A 313 -5.30 -2.27 24.71
C LEU A 313 -4.92 -3.30 25.80
N PRO A 314 -5.88 -3.90 26.56
CA PRO A 314 -5.53 -4.94 27.52
C PRO A 314 -4.87 -6.18 26.90
N ALA A 315 -5.24 -6.55 25.67
CA ALA A 315 -4.61 -7.67 24.95
C ALA A 315 -3.16 -7.32 24.56
N ALA A 316 -2.93 -6.09 24.09
CA ALA A 316 -1.59 -5.60 23.78
C ALA A 316 -0.68 -5.58 25.01
N GLN A 317 -1.18 -5.05 26.14
CA GLN A 317 -0.44 -5.01 27.41
C GLN A 317 -0.05 -6.41 27.88
N LYS A 318 -0.98 -7.38 27.85
CA LYS A 318 -0.69 -8.78 28.19
C LYS A 318 0.35 -9.38 27.26
N SER A 319 0.27 -9.13 25.96
CA SER A 319 1.24 -9.60 24.98
C SER A 319 2.64 -9.02 25.25
N MET A 320 2.75 -7.71 25.51
CA MET A 320 4.03 -7.08 25.86
C MET A 320 4.65 -7.73 27.12
N ASP A 321 3.85 -7.90 28.17
CA ASP A 321 4.31 -8.50 29.44
C ASP A 321 4.70 -9.97 29.28
N GLU A 322 3.97 -10.73 28.46
CA GLU A 322 4.26 -12.13 28.13
C GLU A 322 5.63 -12.25 27.47
N TRP A 323 5.89 -11.54 26.40
CA TRP A 323 7.14 -11.66 25.64
C TRP A 323 8.35 -11.09 26.40
N LEU A 324 8.16 -9.99 27.15
CA LEU A 324 9.20 -9.47 28.05
C LEU A 324 9.55 -10.47 29.15
N SER A 325 8.56 -11.11 29.76
CA SER A 325 8.76 -12.13 30.79
C SER A 325 9.51 -13.34 30.20
N MET A 326 9.11 -13.76 29.00
CA MET A 326 9.76 -14.90 28.33
C MET A 326 11.20 -14.61 27.97
N SER A 327 11.52 -13.43 27.47
CA SER A 327 12.88 -13.04 27.13
C SER A 327 13.82 -13.03 28.33
N LYS A 328 13.33 -12.63 29.51
CA LYS A 328 14.12 -12.68 30.74
C LYS A 328 14.58 -14.08 31.10
N THR A 329 13.83 -15.12 30.71
CA THR A 329 14.19 -16.51 30.99
C THR A 329 15.32 -17.02 30.10
N THR A 330 15.54 -16.41 28.93
CA THR A 330 16.55 -16.87 27.94
C THR A 330 17.94 -16.35 28.23
N LYS A 331 18.10 -15.35 29.13
CA LYS A 331 19.37 -14.68 29.47
C LYS A 331 20.09 -14.06 28.25
N GLN A 332 19.40 -13.90 27.15
CA GLN A 332 19.89 -13.26 25.93
C GLN A 332 19.56 -11.77 25.96
N ASN A 333 20.41 -10.94 25.38
CA ASN A 333 20.08 -9.54 25.12
C ASN A 333 19.03 -9.47 24.00
N THR A 334 17.81 -9.10 24.36
CA THR A 334 16.67 -9.02 23.44
C THR A 334 16.09 -7.62 23.48
N PRO A 335 16.58 -6.68 22.65
CA PRO A 335 15.94 -5.40 22.48
C PRO A 335 14.58 -5.59 21.82
N PHE A 336 13.55 -4.87 22.30
CA PHE A 336 12.18 -4.96 21.81
C PHE A 336 11.77 -3.71 21.06
N LEU A 337 11.10 -3.92 19.92
CA LEU A 337 10.39 -2.88 19.19
C LEU A 337 8.90 -3.24 19.15
N TRP A 338 8.06 -2.38 19.72
CA TRP A 338 6.63 -2.42 19.50
C TRP A 338 6.27 -1.72 18.20
N ILE A 339 5.53 -2.40 17.35
CA ILE A 339 4.96 -1.84 16.10
C ILE A 339 3.49 -1.51 16.36
N GLY A 340 3.12 -0.24 16.22
CA GLY A 340 1.74 0.21 16.31
C GLY A 340 0.89 -0.25 15.12
N PRO A 341 -0.45 -0.11 15.22
CA PRO A 341 -1.37 -0.52 14.17
C PRO A 341 -1.21 0.33 12.90
N THR A 342 -1.66 -0.23 11.80
CA THR A 342 -1.95 0.50 10.56
C THR A 342 -3.24 1.32 10.71
N ALA A 343 -3.38 2.41 9.95
CA ALA A 343 -4.66 3.10 9.83
C ALA A 343 -5.66 2.18 9.09
N PRO A 344 -6.95 2.23 9.41
CA PRO A 344 -7.97 1.58 8.57
C PRO A 344 -7.92 2.17 7.15
N GLY A 345 -8.00 1.31 6.13
CA GLY A 345 -8.06 1.72 4.73
C GLY A 345 -9.44 2.24 4.34
N LEU A 346 -9.80 2.12 3.07
CA LEU A 346 -11.07 2.56 2.48
C LEU A 346 -12.30 1.84 3.08
N GLN A 347 -12.52 1.95 4.35
CA GLN A 347 -13.80 1.55 4.93
C GLN A 347 -14.78 2.67 4.65
N LYS A 348 -15.86 2.34 3.96
CA LYS A 348 -17.02 3.24 3.85
C LYS A 348 -17.37 3.71 5.26
N ASP A 349 -17.52 5.00 5.43
CA ASP A 349 -17.79 5.73 6.67
C ASP A 349 -19.01 5.25 7.48
N SER A 350 -19.46 4.02 7.29
CA SER A 350 -20.76 3.58 7.77
C SER A 350 -20.76 3.10 9.15
N GLU A 351 -19.91 2.92 9.91
CA GLU A 351 -20.12 2.45 11.30
C GLU A 351 -18.82 2.57 12.11
N ASP A 352 -18.92 3.34 13.15
CA ASP A 352 -18.05 3.26 14.31
C ASP A 352 -16.62 3.81 14.12
N ASN A 353 -16.43 5.08 14.34
CA ASN A 353 -15.18 5.67 14.87
C ASN A 353 -13.90 4.81 14.83
N ILE A 354 -13.82 3.88 13.82
CA ILE A 354 -12.75 2.89 13.76
C ILE A 354 -11.38 3.57 13.57
N HIS A 355 -11.37 4.69 12.84
CA HIS A 355 -10.18 5.53 12.73
C HIS A 355 -9.81 6.16 14.07
N ALA A 356 -10.78 6.65 14.82
CA ALA A 356 -10.53 7.23 16.14
C ALA A 356 -10.05 6.17 17.13
N SER A 357 -10.68 5.00 17.16
CA SER A 357 -10.28 3.92 18.07
C SER A 357 -8.92 3.31 17.72
N SER A 358 -8.62 3.11 16.43
CA SER A 358 -7.30 2.62 16.01
C SER A 358 -6.19 3.66 16.23
N TRP A 359 -6.49 4.95 16.03
CA TRP A 359 -5.58 6.04 16.38
C TRP A 359 -5.31 6.09 17.88
N GLN A 360 -6.37 6.07 18.71
CA GLN A 360 -6.23 6.06 20.15
C GLN A 360 -5.42 4.85 20.62
N TYR A 361 -5.74 3.66 20.10
CA TYR A 361 -4.98 2.44 20.37
C TYR A 361 -3.51 2.59 19.98
N SER A 362 -3.21 3.22 18.86
CA SER A 362 -1.83 3.49 18.44
C SER A 362 -1.09 4.35 19.47
N GLN A 363 -1.70 5.42 19.95
CA GLN A 363 -1.09 6.30 20.94
C GLN A 363 -0.89 5.59 22.28
N ASP A 364 -1.92 4.91 22.76
CA ASP A 364 -1.90 4.20 24.06
C ASP A 364 -0.87 3.07 24.05
N THR A 365 -0.80 2.26 22.99
CA THR A 365 0.17 1.15 22.94
C THR A 365 1.60 1.63 22.79
N ILE A 366 1.86 2.73 22.09
CA ILE A 366 3.19 3.37 22.02
C ILE A 366 3.62 3.83 23.42
N GLN A 367 2.71 4.45 24.18
CA GLN A 367 2.98 4.89 25.55
C GLN A 367 3.25 3.70 26.48
N GLU A 368 2.43 2.65 26.39
CA GLU A 368 2.57 1.42 27.19
C GLU A 368 3.88 0.67 26.88
N ALA A 369 4.27 0.60 25.61
CA ALA A 369 5.54 -0.01 25.22
C ALA A 369 6.73 0.75 25.81
N ARG A 370 6.73 2.08 25.71
CA ARG A 370 7.77 2.94 26.30
C ARG A 370 7.83 2.83 27.81
N ALA A 371 6.68 2.76 28.50
CA ALA A 371 6.61 2.57 29.96
C ALA A 371 7.26 1.23 30.41
N ARG A 372 7.26 0.22 29.53
CA ARG A 372 7.91 -1.09 29.75
C ARG A 372 9.38 -1.13 29.31
N GLY A 373 9.93 -0.02 28.83
CA GLY A 373 11.31 0.07 28.34
C GLY A 373 11.52 -0.52 26.96
N MET A 374 10.44 -0.69 26.16
CA MET A 374 10.51 -1.08 24.77
C MET A 374 10.65 0.17 23.88
N ASP A 375 11.33 0.03 22.75
CA ASP A 375 11.21 1.00 21.68
C ASP A 375 9.84 0.88 21.02
N ALA A 376 9.33 1.96 20.40
CA ALA A 376 8.02 1.95 19.76
C ALA A 376 8.02 2.74 18.44
N LEU A 377 7.42 2.15 17.41
CA LEU A 377 7.27 2.69 16.07
C LEU A 377 5.79 2.71 15.67
N GLY A 378 5.24 3.89 15.40
CA GLY A 378 3.88 4.03 14.90
C GLY A 378 3.81 3.82 13.38
N LEU A 379 2.89 2.99 12.91
CA LEU A 379 2.65 2.78 11.47
C LEU A 379 1.37 3.45 10.95
N TYR A 380 0.63 4.11 11.82
CA TYR A 380 -0.64 4.73 11.43
C TYR A 380 -0.48 5.72 10.28
N ASN A 381 0.46 6.64 10.39
CA ASN A 381 0.65 7.71 9.40
C ASN A 381 1.20 7.20 8.06
N ILE A 382 1.96 6.10 8.05
CA ILE A 382 2.49 5.52 6.81
C ILE A 382 1.37 4.95 5.93
N THR A 383 0.27 4.51 6.56
CA THR A 383 -0.85 3.85 5.89
C THR A 383 -2.06 4.76 5.69
N LEU A 384 -2.12 5.93 6.35
CA LEU A 384 -3.28 6.82 6.31
C LEU A 384 -3.68 7.26 4.89
N GLN A 385 -2.71 7.45 4.00
CA GLN A 385 -2.92 7.84 2.60
C GLN A 385 -2.36 6.79 1.63
N ALA A 386 -2.26 5.55 2.05
CA ALA A 386 -1.83 4.44 1.20
C ALA A 386 -3.03 3.67 0.66
N ASP A 387 -2.86 3.08 -0.52
CA ASP A 387 -3.88 2.20 -1.10
C ASP A 387 -4.02 0.91 -0.27
N SER A 388 -5.26 0.54 0.01
CA SER A 388 -5.61 -0.67 0.75
C SER A 388 -6.64 -1.45 -0.05
N TRP A 389 -6.36 -2.71 -0.35
CA TRP A 389 -7.22 -3.54 -1.19
C TRP A 389 -8.45 -4.09 -0.44
N ASP A 390 -8.40 -4.25 0.88
CA ASP A 390 -9.50 -4.78 1.71
C ASP A 390 -9.90 -3.87 2.88
N GLY A 391 -9.26 -2.70 2.99
CA GLY A 391 -9.47 -1.76 4.09
C GLY A 391 -8.72 -2.08 5.39
N LYS A 392 -7.91 -3.15 5.43
CA LYS A 392 -7.14 -3.59 6.60
C LYS A 392 -5.67 -3.85 6.29
N HIS A 393 -5.39 -4.36 5.10
CA HIS A 393 -4.06 -4.73 4.66
C HIS A 393 -3.60 -3.81 3.53
N TYR A 394 -2.30 -3.70 3.41
CA TYR A 394 -1.63 -2.83 2.46
C TYR A 394 -0.67 -3.67 1.62
N GLY A 395 -0.37 -3.16 0.43
CA GLY A 395 0.41 -3.90 -0.54
C GLY A 395 1.91 -3.78 -0.40
N GLU A 396 2.59 -4.16 -1.48
CA GLU A 396 4.04 -4.29 -1.54
C GLU A 396 4.78 -3.00 -1.17
N GLN A 397 4.31 -1.84 -1.65
CA GLN A 397 4.97 -0.55 -1.38
C GLN A 397 5.02 -0.23 0.11
N VAL A 398 3.91 -0.41 0.83
CA VAL A 398 3.84 -0.17 2.26
C VAL A 398 4.71 -1.17 3.03
N ALA A 399 4.67 -2.44 2.65
CA ALA A 399 5.46 -3.50 3.27
C ALA A 399 6.98 -3.23 3.16
N LEU A 400 7.46 -2.76 2.00
CA LEU A 400 8.86 -2.40 1.79
C LEU A 400 9.28 -1.21 2.68
N VAL A 401 8.44 -0.18 2.79
CA VAL A 401 8.74 0.97 3.66
C VAL A 401 8.74 0.55 5.13
N GLN A 402 7.78 -0.26 5.57
CA GLN A 402 7.74 -0.80 6.94
C GLN A 402 9.00 -1.63 7.26
N ALA A 403 9.40 -2.50 6.35
CA ALA A 403 10.61 -3.30 6.47
C ALA A 403 11.86 -2.41 6.59
N MET A 404 11.97 -1.37 5.76
CA MET A 404 13.09 -0.42 5.81
C MET A 404 13.10 0.40 7.11
N MET A 405 11.95 0.77 7.67
CA MET A 405 11.84 1.41 8.97
C MET A 405 12.33 0.49 10.10
N ILE A 406 11.98 -0.79 10.06
CA ILE A 406 12.49 -1.79 11.02
C ILE A 406 14.01 -1.92 10.89
N ILE A 407 14.56 -1.97 9.67
CA ILE A 407 16.00 -2.00 9.43
C ILE A 407 16.68 -0.73 9.99
N ASN A 408 16.06 0.43 9.85
CA ASN A 408 16.56 1.67 10.46
C ASN A 408 16.61 1.56 11.99
N TRP A 409 15.60 1.01 12.64
CA TRP A 409 15.68 0.75 14.08
C TRP A 409 16.83 -0.22 14.41
N LEU A 410 16.95 -1.33 13.68
CA LEU A 410 18.04 -2.29 13.85
C LEU A 410 19.41 -1.63 13.69
N SER A 411 19.55 -0.64 12.81
CA SER A 411 20.79 0.07 12.60
C SER A 411 21.27 0.85 13.84
N THR A 412 20.37 1.18 14.74
CA THR A 412 20.66 1.95 15.97
C THR A 412 20.97 1.07 17.18
N LEU A 413 20.85 -0.27 17.07
CA LEU A 413 21.19 -1.23 18.11
C LEU A 413 22.68 -1.58 18.07
#